data_eae9c5497baf9e7d3be13375ecb271c2
#
_entry.id   eae9c5497baf9e7d3be13375ecb271c2
#
_cell.length_a   1.000
_cell.length_b   1.000
_cell.length_c   1.000
_cell.angle_alpha   90.00
_cell.angle_beta   90.00
_cell.angle_gamma   90.00
#
_symmetry.space_group_name_H-M   'P 1'
#
loop_
_entity.id
_entity.type
_entity.pdbx_description
1 polymer ?
#
loop_
_entity_poly.entity_id
_entity_poly.type
_entity_poly.pdbx_seq_one_letter_code
_entity_poly.pdbx_strand_id
1 'polypeptide(L)'
;DDEFFALGGHSLLATRLVARPGSVLGVSVGEREVFEHPTLAGLSARVAWLRGAGRVSGPGVSRAAGAGPVPLSDAQRRLWFLDRLEGGSERYHMAQATRLRGLRVAALAAALTGLVDRHAVLRTRLVEGAEGPWQVVDAVDAGAGFAVETSRASGLEEAVAVARAFAGRRFDLSADWPLRVCAIELGAADHVVVVVLHHVAGDGWSVGILARELAALYRSAVAGTAAALAALPVQYGDYALWQHDWLA
;
A
#
# COMPACT_ATOMS: atom_id res chain seq x y z
N ASP A 1 -9.62 -33.12 -9.56
CA ASP A 1 -9.05 -33.06 -8.18
C ASP A 1 -7.69 -32.34 -8.18
N ASP A 2 -7.62 -31.25 -8.92
CA ASP A 2 -6.38 -30.47 -9.04
C ASP A 2 -6.10 -29.72 -7.74
N GLU A 3 -4.84 -29.73 -7.32
CA GLU A 3 -4.41 -29.04 -6.12
C GLU A 3 -4.07 -27.57 -6.43
N PHE A 4 -4.52 -26.65 -5.57
CA PHE A 4 -4.31 -25.22 -5.70
C PHE A 4 -2.82 -24.83 -5.91
N PHE A 5 -1.92 -25.43 -5.14
CA PHE A 5 -0.49 -25.12 -5.22
C PHE A 5 0.16 -25.75 -6.48
N ALA A 6 -0.28 -26.94 -6.90
CA ALA A 6 0.21 -27.57 -8.13
C ALA A 6 -0.17 -26.79 -9.39
N LEU A 7 -1.28 -26.04 -9.35
CA LEU A 7 -1.72 -25.12 -10.42
C LEU A 7 -1.04 -23.75 -10.39
N GLY A 8 -0.01 -23.55 -9.56
CA GLY A 8 0.71 -22.29 -9.43
C GLY A 8 0.14 -21.35 -8.36
N GLY A 9 -0.76 -21.85 -7.51
CA GLY A 9 -1.20 -21.14 -6.31
C GLY A 9 -0.03 -20.89 -5.36
N HIS A 10 -0.06 -19.75 -4.66
CA HIS A 10 0.94 -19.38 -3.65
C HIS A 10 0.23 -18.67 -2.49
N SER A 11 0.94 -18.43 -1.38
CA SER A 11 0.37 -17.88 -0.15
C SER A 11 -0.48 -16.62 -0.37
N LEU A 12 -0.02 -15.71 -1.23
CA LEU A 12 -0.76 -14.47 -1.52
C LEU A 12 -2.10 -14.72 -2.24
N LEU A 13 -2.15 -15.73 -3.12
CA LEU A 13 -3.39 -16.17 -3.75
C LEU A 13 -4.29 -16.93 -2.74
N ALA A 14 -3.71 -17.66 -1.79
CA ALA A 14 -4.45 -18.31 -0.70
C ALA A 14 -5.15 -17.27 0.16
N THR A 15 -4.48 -16.19 0.57
CA THR A 15 -5.08 -15.06 1.30
C THR A 15 -6.29 -14.48 0.56
N ARG A 16 -6.18 -14.29 -0.76
CA ARG A 16 -7.32 -13.84 -1.60
C ARG A 16 -8.46 -14.85 -1.64
N LEU A 17 -8.10 -16.12 -1.74
CA LEU A 17 -9.09 -17.19 -1.82
C LEU A 17 -9.92 -17.23 -0.53
N VAL A 18 -9.29 -17.16 0.65
CA VAL A 18 -10.00 -17.23 1.95
C VAL A 18 -10.83 -15.97 2.27
N ALA A 19 -10.45 -14.82 1.72
CA ALA A 19 -11.24 -13.59 1.88
C ALA A 19 -12.63 -13.68 1.21
N ARG A 20 -12.77 -14.43 0.11
CA ARG A 20 -14.03 -14.56 -0.63
C ARG A 20 -15.13 -15.31 0.10
N PRO A 21 -14.90 -16.51 0.68
CA PRO A 21 -15.91 -17.19 1.50
C PRO A 21 -16.41 -16.31 2.64
N GLY A 22 -15.54 -15.52 3.28
CA GLY A 22 -15.94 -14.56 4.31
C GLY A 22 -16.96 -13.54 3.82
N SER A 23 -16.65 -12.90 2.68
CA SER A 23 -17.49 -11.84 2.11
C SER A 23 -18.80 -12.37 1.46
N VAL A 24 -18.78 -13.58 0.88
CA VAL A 24 -19.93 -14.12 0.11
C VAL A 24 -20.80 -15.04 0.94
N LEU A 25 -20.19 -15.85 1.81
CA LEU A 25 -20.87 -16.90 2.57
C LEU A 25 -20.95 -16.60 4.07
N GLY A 26 -20.35 -15.52 4.54
CA GLY A 26 -20.31 -15.13 5.95
C GLY A 26 -19.54 -16.12 6.83
N VAL A 27 -18.57 -16.86 6.28
CA VAL A 27 -17.82 -17.91 6.98
C VAL A 27 -16.36 -17.51 7.12
N SER A 28 -15.83 -17.51 8.33
CA SER A 28 -14.41 -17.30 8.58
C SER A 28 -13.59 -18.52 8.15
N VAL A 29 -12.77 -18.36 7.11
CA VAL A 29 -11.85 -19.37 6.59
C VAL A 29 -10.44 -18.85 6.76
N GLY A 30 -9.59 -19.56 7.50
CA GLY A 30 -8.17 -19.20 7.64
C GLY A 30 -7.32 -19.71 6.46
N GLU A 31 -6.15 -19.12 6.26
CA GLU A 31 -5.20 -19.57 5.22
C GLU A 31 -4.79 -21.03 5.43
N ARG A 32 -4.67 -21.46 6.68
CA ARG A 32 -4.36 -22.84 7.06
C ARG A 32 -5.30 -23.85 6.39
N GLU A 33 -6.58 -23.50 6.24
CA GLU A 33 -7.57 -24.37 5.62
C GLU A 33 -7.27 -24.64 4.14
N VAL A 34 -6.63 -23.69 3.42
CA VAL A 34 -6.21 -23.89 2.03
C VAL A 34 -5.02 -24.84 1.94
N PHE A 35 -4.11 -24.80 2.95
CA PHE A 35 -2.97 -25.72 3.00
C PHE A 35 -3.40 -27.13 3.38
N GLU A 36 -4.34 -27.28 4.30
CA GLU A 36 -4.86 -28.58 4.75
C GLU A 36 -5.85 -29.19 3.74
N HIS A 37 -6.53 -28.36 2.96
CA HIS A 37 -7.52 -28.78 1.97
C HIS A 37 -7.24 -28.14 0.61
N PRO A 38 -6.11 -28.49 -0.07
CA PRO A 38 -5.63 -27.76 -1.25
C PRO A 38 -6.45 -27.99 -2.53
N THR A 39 -7.44 -28.88 -2.50
CA THR A 39 -8.33 -29.11 -3.64
C THR A 39 -9.63 -28.32 -3.52
N LEU A 40 -10.26 -27.97 -4.66
CA LEU A 40 -11.55 -27.28 -4.65
C LEU A 40 -12.62 -28.07 -3.88
N ALA A 41 -12.69 -29.38 -4.08
CA ALA A 41 -13.66 -30.24 -3.40
C ALA A 41 -13.40 -30.27 -1.88
N GLY A 42 -12.14 -30.44 -1.44
CA GLY A 42 -11.75 -30.46 -0.04
C GLY A 42 -12.05 -29.14 0.66
N LEU A 43 -11.65 -28.02 0.05
CA LEU A 43 -11.89 -26.68 0.60
C LEU A 43 -13.39 -26.38 0.66
N SER A 44 -14.16 -26.76 -0.38
CA SER A 44 -15.62 -26.56 -0.38
C SER A 44 -16.32 -27.36 0.74
N ALA A 45 -15.93 -28.61 0.94
CA ALA A 45 -16.46 -29.44 2.04
C ALA A 45 -16.09 -28.81 3.41
N ARG A 46 -14.86 -28.30 3.55
CA ARG A 46 -14.42 -27.64 4.77
C ARG A 46 -15.20 -26.35 5.05
N VAL A 47 -15.42 -25.51 4.04
CA VAL A 47 -16.24 -24.29 4.13
C VAL A 47 -17.67 -24.62 4.53
N ALA A 48 -18.26 -25.66 3.94
CA ALA A 48 -19.61 -26.11 4.30
C ALA A 48 -19.67 -26.58 5.78
N TRP A 49 -18.66 -27.29 6.24
CA TRP A 49 -18.56 -27.73 7.65
C TRP A 49 -18.42 -26.54 8.60
N LEU A 50 -17.52 -25.58 8.31
CA LEU A 50 -17.33 -24.36 9.10
C LEU A 50 -18.63 -23.54 9.21
N ARG A 51 -19.38 -23.46 8.12
CA ARG A 51 -20.69 -22.81 8.10
C ARG A 51 -21.69 -23.52 9.01
N GLY A 52 -21.76 -24.85 8.94
CA GLY A 52 -22.62 -25.67 9.80
C GLY A 52 -22.22 -25.60 11.27
N ALA A 53 -20.93 -25.41 11.58
CA ALA A 53 -20.40 -25.24 12.91
C ALA A 53 -20.60 -23.83 13.51
N GLY A 54 -21.31 -22.93 12.80
CA GLY A 54 -21.58 -21.56 13.24
C GLY A 54 -20.35 -20.65 13.31
N ARG A 55 -19.27 -21.00 12.60
CA ARG A 55 -18.11 -20.11 12.45
C ARG A 55 -18.42 -18.99 11.47
N VAL A 56 -19.09 -17.96 11.99
CA VAL A 56 -19.32 -16.70 11.26
C VAL A 56 -18.03 -15.91 11.16
N SER A 57 -17.85 -15.20 10.06
CA SER A 57 -16.82 -14.16 9.95
C SER A 57 -17.04 -13.15 11.08
N GLY A 58 -15.96 -12.74 11.71
CA GLY A 58 -16.02 -11.61 12.63
C GLY A 58 -16.53 -10.34 11.94
N PRO A 59 -16.80 -9.28 12.70
CA PRO A 59 -17.23 -8.01 12.12
C PRO A 59 -16.22 -7.59 11.04
N GLY A 60 -16.74 -7.29 9.85
CA GLY A 60 -15.89 -6.78 8.76
C GLY A 60 -15.29 -5.42 9.13
N VAL A 61 -14.19 -5.07 8.48
CA VAL A 61 -13.62 -3.72 8.61
C VAL A 61 -14.66 -2.70 8.14
N SER A 62 -15.05 -1.80 9.02
CA SER A 62 -15.96 -0.69 8.73
C SER A 62 -15.25 0.65 8.92
N ARG A 63 -15.79 1.68 8.30
CA ARG A 63 -15.25 3.04 8.48
C ARG A 63 -15.42 3.47 9.93
N ALA A 64 -14.32 3.91 10.56
CA ALA A 64 -14.36 4.40 11.94
C ALA A 64 -15.14 5.72 12.02
N ALA A 65 -15.98 5.84 13.03
CA ALA A 65 -16.84 7.01 13.23
C ALA A 65 -16.14 8.20 13.92
N GLY A 66 -14.86 8.06 14.33
CA GLY A 66 -14.16 9.03 15.19
C GLY A 66 -12.92 9.65 14.55
N ALA A 67 -12.62 10.88 14.97
CA ALA A 67 -11.40 11.62 14.65
C ALA A 67 -10.30 11.45 15.73
N GLY A 68 -10.30 10.34 16.47
CA GLY A 68 -9.35 10.07 17.53
C GLY A 68 -7.99 9.56 17.01
N PRO A 69 -7.01 9.44 17.93
CA PRO A 69 -5.73 8.81 17.61
C PRO A 69 -5.93 7.39 17.04
N VAL A 70 -5.26 7.08 15.94
CA VAL A 70 -5.34 5.75 15.31
C VAL A 70 -4.13 4.93 15.75
N PRO A 71 -4.31 3.76 16.39
CA PRO A 71 -3.18 2.91 16.76
C PRO A 71 -2.47 2.39 15.50
N LEU A 72 -1.22 1.97 15.65
CA LEU A 72 -0.54 1.23 14.59
C LEU A 72 -1.16 -0.17 14.46
N SER A 73 -1.30 -0.65 13.22
CA SER A 73 -1.53 -2.08 13.02
C SER A 73 -0.33 -2.90 13.53
N ASP A 74 -0.50 -4.20 13.77
CA ASP A 74 0.60 -5.07 14.21
C ASP A 74 1.77 -5.07 13.20
N ALA A 75 1.46 -5.04 11.90
CA ALA A 75 2.47 -4.94 10.86
C ALA A 75 3.25 -3.61 10.94
N GLN A 76 2.53 -2.49 11.09
CA GLN A 76 3.18 -1.18 11.25
C GLN A 76 3.99 -1.10 12.54
N ARG A 77 3.47 -1.61 13.66
CA ARG A 77 4.16 -1.61 14.96
C ARG A 77 5.47 -2.36 14.88
N ARG A 78 5.46 -3.54 14.24
CA ARG A 78 6.66 -4.35 14.05
C ARG A 78 7.70 -3.62 13.16
N LEU A 79 7.27 -3.05 12.04
CA LEU A 79 8.17 -2.31 11.14
C LEU A 79 8.71 -1.03 11.78
N TRP A 80 7.86 -0.29 12.49
CA TRP A 80 8.26 0.91 13.24
C TRP A 80 9.30 0.58 14.32
N PHE A 81 9.10 -0.51 15.07
CA PHE A 81 10.07 -0.96 16.08
C PHE A 81 11.42 -1.33 15.47
N LEU A 82 11.41 -2.07 14.37
CA LEU A 82 12.63 -2.48 13.67
C LEU A 82 13.36 -1.26 13.08
N ASP A 83 12.62 -0.33 12.49
CA ASP A 83 13.19 0.91 11.95
C ASP A 83 13.87 1.75 13.05
N ARG A 84 13.23 1.89 14.21
CA ARG A 84 13.81 2.56 15.39
C ARG A 84 15.04 1.84 15.92
N LEU A 85 15.02 0.52 16.00
CA LEU A 85 16.14 -0.29 16.48
C LEU A 85 17.38 -0.18 15.59
N GLU A 86 17.16 -0.10 14.25
CA GLU A 86 18.23 0.03 13.26
C GLU A 86 18.65 1.49 13.02
N GLY A 87 18.02 2.46 13.65
CA GLY A 87 18.27 3.90 13.49
C GLY A 87 17.88 4.45 12.12
N GLY A 88 16.81 3.89 11.53
CA GLY A 88 16.34 4.12 10.17
C GLY A 88 17.10 3.25 9.16
N SER A 89 16.41 2.50 8.34
CA SER A 89 17.01 1.53 7.43
C SER A 89 16.35 1.56 6.06
N GLU A 90 17.15 1.49 4.99
CA GLU A 90 16.65 1.33 3.62
C GLU A 90 16.08 -0.06 3.32
N ARG A 91 16.23 -1.02 4.24
CA ARG A 91 15.73 -2.40 4.10
C ARG A 91 14.24 -2.48 3.84
N TYR A 92 13.50 -1.52 4.37
CA TYR A 92 12.04 -1.48 4.26
C TYR A 92 11.57 -0.55 3.15
N HIS A 93 12.49 -0.13 2.27
CA HIS A 93 12.14 0.64 1.09
C HIS A 93 11.78 -0.28 -0.08
N MET A 94 10.62 -0.06 -0.64
CA MET A 94 10.21 -0.63 -1.93
C MET A 94 10.47 0.42 -3.00
N ALA A 95 11.60 0.29 -3.68
CA ALA A 95 12.03 1.24 -4.71
C ALA A 95 11.83 0.65 -6.11
N GLN A 96 11.26 1.45 -7.00
CA GLN A 96 11.14 1.11 -8.41
C GLN A 96 11.57 2.29 -9.27
N ALA A 97 12.38 2.03 -10.27
CA ALA A 97 12.78 3.01 -11.28
C ALA A 97 12.24 2.58 -12.66
N THR A 98 11.61 3.51 -13.37
CA THR A 98 11.02 3.24 -14.68
C THR A 98 11.38 4.37 -15.65
N ARG A 99 11.94 4.03 -16.82
CA ARG A 99 12.18 5.02 -17.88
C ARG A 99 10.90 5.28 -18.66
N LEU A 100 10.52 6.53 -18.78
CA LEU A 100 9.31 6.98 -19.44
C LEU A 100 9.63 8.05 -20.47
N ARG A 101 9.12 7.89 -21.68
CA ARG A 101 9.18 8.90 -22.74
C ARG A 101 7.85 9.65 -22.82
N GLY A 102 7.92 10.94 -23.11
CA GLY A 102 6.74 11.80 -23.19
C GLY A 102 6.12 12.12 -21.81
N LEU A 103 6.87 11.97 -20.73
CA LEU A 103 6.38 12.28 -19.39
C LEU A 103 6.10 13.77 -19.23
N ARG A 104 4.93 14.10 -18.71
CA ARG A 104 4.55 15.44 -18.24
C ARG A 104 4.66 15.48 -16.72
N VAL A 105 5.76 16.00 -16.18
CA VAL A 105 6.04 16.01 -14.74
C VAL A 105 4.92 16.70 -13.94
N ALA A 106 4.35 17.79 -14.45
CA ALA A 106 3.21 18.44 -13.81
C ALA A 106 1.96 17.52 -13.69
N ALA A 107 1.70 16.71 -14.74
CA ALA A 107 0.61 15.75 -14.71
C ALA A 107 0.91 14.59 -13.73
N LEU A 108 2.19 14.17 -13.60
CA LEU A 108 2.60 13.20 -12.61
C LEU A 108 2.41 13.75 -11.19
N ALA A 109 2.79 14.99 -10.91
CA ALA A 109 2.58 15.62 -9.61
C ALA A 109 1.08 15.71 -9.25
N ALA A 110 0.24 16.13 -10.21
CA ALA A 110 -1.21 16.16 -10.00
C ALA A 110 -1.80 14.75 -9.73
N ALA A 111 -1.32 13.74 -10.47
CA ALA A 111 -1.75 12.35 -10.26
C ALA A 111 -1.32 11.81 -8.89
N LEU A 112 -0.11 12.12 -8.46
CA LEU A 112 0.39 11.74 -7.13
C LEU A 112 -0.37 12.46 -6.01
N THR A 113 -0.71 13.73 -6.20
CA THR A 113 -1.59 14.47 -5.27
C THR A 113 -2.92 13.75 -5.11
N GLY A 114 -3.57 13.38 -6.21
CA GLY A 114 -4.82 12.61 -6.16
C GLY A 114 -4.67 11.24 -5.52
N LEU A 115 -3.50 10.59 -5.70
CA LEU A 115 -3.22 9.28 -5.11
C LEU A 115 -3.05 9.38 -3.59
N VAL A 116 -2.29 10.35 -3.07
CA VAL A 116 -2.06 10.53 -1.63
C VAL A 116 -3.30 11.06 -0.92
N ASP A 117 -4.11 11.87 -1.61
CA ASP A 117 -5.41 12.29 -1.08
C ASP A 117 -6.35 11.09 -0.89
N ARG A 118 -6.38 10.21 -1.89
CA ARG A 118 -7.21 9.02 -1.89
C ARG A 118 -6.79 7.97 -0.85
N HIS A 119 -5.50 7.71 -0.71
CA HIS A 119 -4.94 6.70 0.20
C HIS A 119 -4.31 7.37 1.42
N ALA A 120 -5.06 7.49 2.50
CA ALA A 120 -4.60 8.14 3.74
C ALA A 120 -3.26 7.58 4.25
N VAL A 121 -3.00 6.29 4.09
CA VAL A 121 -1.76 5.63 4.52
C VAL A 121 -0.50 6.23 3.86
N LEU A 122 -0.61 6.78 2.65
CA LEU A 122 0.52 7.39 1.92
C LEU A 122 0.94 8.77 2.48
N ARG A 123 0.12 9.37 3.32
CA ARG A 123 0.35 10.63 4.02
C ARG A 123 0.22 10.48 5.54
N THR A 124 0.49 9.26 6.02
CA THR A 124 0.42 8.91 7.44
C THR A 124 1.83 8.89 8.03
N ARG A 125 2.06 9.66 9.09
CA ARG A 125 3.25 9.63 9.91
C ARG A 125 3.02 8.74 11.12
N LEU A 126 4.10 8.14 11.63
CA LEU A 126 4.07 7.28 12.81
C LEU A 126 4.75 8.01 13.96
N VAL A 127 3.96 8.63 14.82
CA VAL A 127 4.43 9.54 15.87
C VAL A 127 4.40 8.83 17.23
N GLU A 128 5.46 8.97 18.01
CA GLU A 128 5.54 8.43 19.36
C GLU A 128 4.71 9.32 20.33
N GLY A 129 3.85 8.69 21.10
CA GLY A 129 3.06 9.33 22.15
C GLY A 129 3.28 8.68 23.52
N ALA A 130 2.66 9.22 24.56
CA ALA A 130 2.81 8.73 25.93
C ALA A 130 2.36 7.27 26.12
N GLU A 131 1.38 6.81 25.34
CA GLU A 131 0.82 5.45 25.38
C GLU A 131 1.32 4.56 24.26
N GLY A 132 2.33 5.00 23.50
CA GLY A 132 2.89 4.28 22.36
C GLY A 132 2.76 5.04 21.04
N PRO A 133 3.19 4.43 19.94
CA PRO A 133 3.16 5.07 18.62
C PRO A 133 1.73 5.12 18.04
N TRP A 134 1.43 6.24 17.37
CA TRP A 134 0.15 6.54 16.73
C TRP A 134 0.32 6.87 15.26
N GLN A 135 -0.72 6.60 14.49
CA GLN A 135 -0.85 7.10 13.12
C GLN A 135 -1.39 8.53 13.14
N VAL A 136 -0.67 9.44 12.50
CA VAL A 136 -1.11 10.81 12.26
C VAL A 136 -1.29 10.98 10.75
N VAL A 137 -2.53 11.15 10.33
CA VAL A 137 -2.88 11.37 8.92
C VAL A 137 -2.87 12.86 8.65
N ASP A 138 -1.89 13.32 7.86
CA ASP A 138 -1.81 14.73 7.50
C ASP A 138 -2.88 15.11 6.48
N ALA A 139 -3.29 16.37 6.49
CA ALA A 139 -4.13 16.91 5.43
C ALA A 139 -3.32 17.07 4.15
N VAL A 140 -3.95 16.86 2.99
CA VAL A 140 -3.36 17.27 1.72
C VAL A 140 -3.58 18.76 1.54
N ASP A 141 -2.50 19.52 1.45
CA ASP A 141 -2.61 20.92 1.05
C ASP A 141 -2.95 20.99 -0.44
N ALA A 142 -4.18 21.36 -0.72
CA ALA A 142 -4.69 21.47 -2.09
C ALA A 142 -3.90 22.50 -2.94
N GLY A 143 -3.22 23.44 -2.29
CA GLY A 143 -2.40 24.45 -2.97
C GLY A 143 -0.98 23.98 -3.29
N ALA A 144 -0.36 23.19 -2.39
CA ALA A 144 1.02 22.71 -2.56
C ALA A 144 1.10 21.40 -3.35
N GLY A 145 0.09 20.51 -3.20
CA GLY A 145 0.10 19.20 -3.83
C GLY A 145 1.21 18.26 -3.35
N PHE A 146 1.40 17.14 -4.06
CA PHE A 146 2.51 16.22 -3.80
C PHE A 146 3.78 16.70 -4.51
N ALA A 147 4.87 16.88 -3.75
CA ALA A 147 6.15 17.32 -4.28
C ALA A 147 6.86 16.17 -5.04
N VAL A 148 6.99 16.28 -6.36
CA VAL A 148 7.87 15.44 -7.16
C VAL A 148 9.24 16.10 -7.20
N GLU A 149 10.25 15.43 -6.63
CA GLU A 149 11.63 15.91 -6.75
C GLU A 149 12.09 15.79 -8.22
N THR A 150 12.91 16.72 -8.66
CA THR A 150 13.46 16.68 -10.01
C THR A 150 14.98 16.69 -9.97
N SER A 151 15.60 15.94 -10.88
CA SER A 151 17.04 15.89 -11.08
C SER A 151 17.35 15.80 -12.56
N ARG A 152 18.61 15.92 -12.96
CA ARG A 152 19.08 15.72 -14.32
C ARG A 152 20.22 14.74 -14.36
N ALA A 153 20.33 14.00 -15.46
CA ALA A 153 21.45 13.12 -15.74
C ALA A 153 21.82 13.19 -17.22
N SER A 154 23.10 13.11 -17.50
CA SER A 154 23.65 13.16 -18.87
C SER A 154 23.42 11.86 -19.65
N GLY A 155 23.03 10.78 -18.96
CA GLY A 155 22.75 9.48 -19.52
C GLY A 155 22.20 8.50 -18.51
N LEU A 156 21.92 7.27 -18.98
CA LEU A 156 21.25 6.26 -18.17
C LEU A 156 22.13 5.79 -16.98
N GLU A 157 23.44 5.73 -17.14
CA GLU A 157 24.36 5.32 -16.08
C GLU A 157 24.31 6.31 -14.90
N GLU A 158 24.40 7.60 -15.17
CA GLU A 158 24.27 8.64 -14.15
C GLU A 158 22.86 8.65 -13.53
N ALA A 159 21.82 8.45 -14.35
CA ALA A 159 20.44 8.34 -13.82
C ALA A 159 20.27 7.16 -12.87
N VAL A 160 20.91 6.02 -13.11
CA VAL A 160 20.92 4.87 -12.20
C VAL A 160 21.63 5.21 -10.89
N ALA A 161 22.74 5.95 -10.95
CA ALA A 161 23.46 6.40 -9.75
C ALA A 161 22.59 7.35 -8.90
N VAL A 162 21.94 8.35 -9.55
CA VAL A 162 21.00 9.27 -8.90
C VAL A 162 19.82 8.50 -8.31
N ALA A 163 19.24 7.55 -9.05
CA ALA A 163 18.12 6.74 -8.59
C ALA A 163 18.47 5.91 -7.35
N ARG A 164 19.66 5.30 -7.32
CA ARG A 164 20.14 4.55 -6.15
C ARG A 164 20.34 5.45 -4.93
N ALA A 165 20.98 6.61 -5.11
CA ALA A 165 21.16 7.58 -4.04
C ALA A 165 19.83 8.07 -3.48
N PHE A 166 18.85 8.34 -4.36
CA PHE A 166 17.50 8.74 -3.96
C PHE A 166 16.78 7.62 -3.20
N ALA A 167 16.84 6.38 -3.68
CA ALA A 167 16.20 5.23 -3.05
C ALA A 167 16.80 4.88 -1.68
N GLY A 168 18.10 5.10 -1.49
CA GLY A 168 18.82 4.85 -0.24
C GLY A 168 18.64 5.94 0.82
N ARG A 169 17.99 7.08 0.53
CA ARG A 169 17.70 8.10 1.55
C ARG A 169 16.74 7.56 2.57
N ARG A 170 17.08 7.64 3.85
CA ARG A 170 16.23 7.17 4.96
C ARG A 170 14.94 7.96 5.05
N PHE A 171 13.87 7.33 5.55
CA PHE A 171 12.66 8.00 5.99
C PHE A 171 12.75 8.28 7.49
N ASP A 172 12.35 9.47 7.91
CA ASP A 172 11.94 9.73 9.28
C ASP A 172 10.42 9.50 9.35
N LEU A 173 10.01 8.31 9.80
CA LEU A 173 8.58 7.95 9.84
C LEU A 173 7.75 8.88 10.74
N SER A 174 8.39 9.69 11.61
CA SER A 174 7.70 10.66 12.46
C SER A 174 7.47 12.01 11.77
N ALA A 175 8.24 12.31 10.73
CA ALA A 175 8.22 13.59 10.01
C ALA A 175 7.85 13.44 8.53
N ASP A 176 8.27 12.36 7.88
CA ASP A 176 8.11 12.14 6.46
C ASP A 176 6.84 11.33 6.13
N TRP A 177 6.23 11.64 5.00
CA TRP A 177 5.29 10.72 4.38
C TRP A 177 6.03 9.50 3.83
N PRO A 178 5.44 8.29 3.90
CA PRO A 178 6.12 7.06 3.51
C PRO A 178 6.21 6.85 1.98
N LEU A 179 6.05 7.89 1.20
CA LEU A 179 6.15 7.90 -0.26
C LEU A 179 7.03 9.06 -0.72
N ARG A 180 8.01 8.77 -1.59
CA ARG A 180 8.81 9.78 -2.29
C ARG A 180 8.90 9.45 -3.77
N VAL A 181 8.93 10.48 -4.61
CA VAL A 181 9.04 10.33 -6.06
C VAL A 181 10.04 11.34 -6.61
N CYS A 182 10.94 10.87 -7.48
CA CYS A 182 11.88 11.69 -8.22
C CYS A 182 11.73 11.46 -9.72
N ALA A 183 11.70 12.54 -10.51
CA ALA A 183 11.76 12.49 -11.95
C ALA A 183 13.17 12.96 -12.40
N ILE A 184 13.96 12.04 -12.94
CA ILE A 184 15.32 12.31 -13.43
C ILE A 184 15.24 12.54 -14.93
N GLU A 185 15.50 13.76 -15.37
CA GLU A 185 15.50 14.16 -16.79
C GLU A 185 16.78 13.64 -17.48
N LEU A 186 16.62 12.89 -18.58
CA LEU A 186 17.69 12.44 -19.47
C LEU A 186 17.81 13.28 -20.74
N GLY A 187 16.81 14.09 -21.04
CA GLY A 187 16.68 14.93 -22.23
C GLY A 187 15.23 15.33 -22.44
N ALA A 188 14.94 16.00 -23.54
CA ALA A 188 13.58 16.48 -23.83
C ALA A 188 12.57 15.33 -23.79
N ALA A 189 11.66 15.37 -22.82
CA ALA A 189 10.60 14.38 -22.60
C ALA A 189 11.05 12.93 -22.33
N ASP A 190 12.30 12.69 -21.97
CA ASP A 190 12.83 11.38 -21.57
C ASP A 190 13.26 11.42 -20.09
N HIS A 191 12.64 10.63 -19.26
CA HIS A 191 12.83 10.66 -17.80
C HIS A 191 12.98 9.26 -17.23
N VAL A 192 13.73 9.13 -16.13
CA VAL A 192 13.64 8.01 -15.22
C VAL A 192 12.84 8.46 -14.00
N VAL A 193 11.68 7.85 -13.76
CA VAL A 193 10.87 8.10 -12.58
C VAL A 193 11.23 7.05 -11.52
N VAL A 194 11.62 7.53 -10.35
CA VAL A 194 11.94 6.70 -9.19
C VAL A 194 10.85 6.90 -8.15
N VAL A 195 10.19 5.81 -7.79
CA VAL A 195 9.18 5.77 -6.72
C VAL A 195 9.76 4.98 -5.56
N VAL A 196 9.72 5.52 -4.37
CA VAL A 196 10.15 4.85 -3.14
C VAL A 196 9.01 4.89 -2.14
N LEU A 197 8.53 3.71 -1.77
CA LEU A 197 7.49 3.52 -0.77
C LEU A 197 8.09 2.80 0.44
N HIS A 198 7.86 3.31 1.65
CA HIS A 198 8.23 2.58 2.85
C HIS A 198 7.20 1.47 3.15
N HIS A 199 7.66 0.32 3.60
CA HIS A 199 6.84 -0.87 3.81
C HIS A 199 5.74 -0.70 4.88
N VAL A 200 5.78 0.36 5.72
CA VAL A 200 4.69 0.71 6.65
C VAL A 200 3.41 1.15 5.94
N ALA A 201 3.51 1.57 4.67
CA ALA A 201 2.38 2.07 3.89
C ALA A 201 1.92 1.12 2.78
N GLY A 202 2.57 -0.02 2.60
CA GLY A 202 2.17 -0.98 1.59
C GLY A 202 3.08 -2.19 1.49
N ASP A 203 2.68 -3.11 0.65
CA ASP A 203 3.36 -4.36 0.33
C ASP A 203 3.36 -4.60 -1.18
N GLY A 204 3.83 -5.76 -1.63
CA GLY A 204 3.84 -6.12 -3.05
C GLY A 204 2.44 -6.12 -3.69
N TRP A 205 1.39 -6.38 -2.92
CA TRP A 205 0.01 -6.28 -3.39
C TRP A 205 -0.42 -4.83 -3.60
N SER A 206 -0.13 -3.98 -2.64
CA SER A 206 -0.44 -2.54 -2.65
C SER A 206 0.20 -1.84 -3.84
N VAL A 207 1.44 -2.19 -4.19
CA VAL A 207 2.17 -1.61 -5.35
C VAL A 207 1.38 -1.78 -6.64
N GLY A 208 0.77 -2.96 -6.86
CA GLY A 208 -0.06 -3.20 -8.05
C GLY A 208 -1.33 -2.34 -8.10
N ILE A 209 -1.94 -2.05 -6.96
CA ILE A 209 -3.10 -1.15 -6.85
C ILE A 209 -2.66 0.28 -7.14
N LEU A 210 -1.62 0.76 -6.44
CA LEU A 210 -1.10 2.11 -6.59
C LEU A 210 -0.68 2.41 -8.03
N ALA A 211 0.01 1.47 -8.69
CA ALA A 211 0.43 1.63 -10.10
C ALA A 211 -0.77 1.78 -11.05
N ARG A 212 -1.82 0.98 -10.89
CA ARG A 212 -3.04 1.09 -11.72
C ARG A 212 -3.77 2.40 -11.49
N GLU A 213 -3.93 2.81 -10.23
CA GLU A 213 -4.63 4.05 -9.88
C GLU A 213 -3.82 5.28 -10.28
N LEU A 214 -2.50 5.27 -10.07
CA LEU A 214 -1.60 6.33 -10.55
C LEU A 214 -1.69 6.50 -12.07
N ALA A 215 -1.68 5.39 -12.82
CA ALA A 215 -1.83 5.45 -14.27
C ALA A 215 -3.19 6.02 -14.71
N ALA A 216 -4.28 5.73 -13.99
CA ALA A 216 -5.59 6.29 -14.25
C ALA A 216 -5.62 7.81 -13.95
N LEU A 217 -5.11 8.22 -12.80
CA LEU A 217 -4.99 9.62 -12.39
C LEU A 217 -4.10 10.42 -13.34
N TYR A 218 -2.97 9.84 -13.77
CA TYR A 218 -2.08 10.48 -14.73
C TYR A 218 -2.76 10.74 -16.08
N ARG A 219 -3.45 9.71 -16.63
CA ARG A 219 -4.20 9.90 -17.88
C ARG A 219 -5.24 10.99 -17.77
N SER A 220 -5.95 11.04 -16.65
CA SER A 220 -6.94 12.08 -16.37
C SER A 220 -6.32 13.47 -16.26
N ALA A 221 -5.18 13.60 -15.59
CA ALA A 221 -4.44 14.84 -15.46
C ALA A 221 -3.91 15.32 -16.83
N VAL A 222 -3.46 14.41 -17.69
CA VAL A 222 -3.03 14.74 -19.07
C VAL A 222 -4.20 15.20 -19.93
N ALA A 223 -5.36 14.56 -19.79
CA ALA A 223 -6.58 14.87 -20.55
C ALA A 223 -7.39 16.05 -19.99
N GLY A 224 -7.08 16.54 -18.78
CA GLY A 224 -7.86 17.58 -18.11
C GLY A 224 -9.26 17.09 -17.68
N THR A 225 -9.43 15.79 -17.41
CA THR A 225 -10.68 15.16 -17.01
C THR A 225 -10.61 14.61 -15.59
N ALA A 226 -11.75 14.36 -14.97
CA ALA A 226 -11.80 13.68 -13.69
C ALA A 226 -11.50 12.16 -13.84
N ALA A 227 -10.74 11.59 -12.90
CA ALA A 227 -10.50 10.16 -12.90
C ALA A 227 -11.71 9.39 -12.36
N ALA A 228 -12.15 8.35 -13.10
CA ALA A 228 -13.25 7.48 -12.70
C ALA A 228 -12.73 6.35 -11.79
N LEU A 229 -12.37 6.68 -10.55
CA LEU A 229 -12.02 5.70 -9.52
C LEU A 229 -13.15 5.55 -8.52
N ALA A 230 -13.57 4.30 -8.25
CA ALA A 230 -14.60 4.03 -7.24
C ALA A 230 -14.11 4.50 -5.85
N ALA A 231 -15.02 5.02 -5.01
CA ALA A 231 -14.68 5.41 -3.64
C ALA A 231 -14.13 4.22 -2.84
N LEU A 232 -13.14 4.47 -1.99
CA LEU A 232 -12.66 3.46 -1.06
C LEU A 232 -13.66 3.31 0.09
N PRO A 233 -14.13 2.09 0.38
CA PRO A 233 -15.08 1.87 1.47
C PRO A 233 -14.45 2.13 2.83
N VAL A 234 -13.16 1.85 2.98
CA VAL A 234 -12.38 2.00 4.21
C VAL A 234 -10.97 2.50 3.89
N GLN A 235 -10.29 3.02 4.91
CA GLN A 235 -8.87 3.40 4.89
C GLN A 235 -8.05 2.42 5.74
N TYR A 236 -6.72 2.48 5.63
CA TYR A 236 -5.86 1.60 6.41
C TYR A 236 -5.97 1.84 7.94
N GLY A 237 -6.24 3.07 8.35
CA GLY A 237 -6.51 3.40 9.75
C GLY A 237 -7.74 2.67 10.31
N ASP A 238 -8.79 2.50 9.49
CA ASP A 238 -9.98 1.74 9.88
C ASP A 238 -9.65 0.27 10.14
N TYR A 239 -8.76 -0.31 9.30
CA TYR A 239 -8.24 -1.65 9.51
C TYR A 239 -7.42 -1.76 10.80
N ALA A 240 -6.56 -0.79 11.09
CA ALA A 240 -5.73 -0.81 12.29
C ALA A 240 -6.58 -0.73 13.57
N LEU A 241 -7.63 0.10 13.59
CA LEU A 241 -8.61 0.15 14.66
C LEU A 241 -9.35 -1.17 14.82
N TRP A 242 -9.88 -1.71 13.72
CA TRP A 242 -10.55 -3.01 13.72
C TRP A 242 -9.65 -4.13 14.26
N GLN A 243 -8.38 -4.17 13.82
CA GLN A 243 -7.41 -5.16 14.28
C GLN A 243 -7.14 -5.03 15.79
N HIS A 244 -6.98 -3.81 16.28
CA HIS A 244 -6.75 -3.54 17.69
C HIS A 244 -7.93 -4.02 18.54
N ASP A 245 -9.17 -3.69 18.16
CA ASP A 245 -10.38 -4.05 18.89
C ASP A 245 -10.67 -5.57 18.82
N TRP A 246 -10.28 -6.23 17.72
CA TRP A 246 -10.50 -7.65 17.50
C TRP A 246 -9.50 -8.54 18.27
N LEU A 247 -8.27 -8.05 18.52
CA LEU A 247 -7.20 -8.79 19.20
C LEU A 247 -7.06 -8.43 20.68
N ALA A 248 -7.76 -7.38 21.16
CA ALA A 248 -7.84 -7.02 22.59
C ALA A 248 -8.76 -7.97 23.37
#